data_6aa092b46ffd53a1b1d66606afb91d5d
#
_entry.id   6aa092b46ffd53a1b1d66606afb91d5d
#
_cell.length_a   1.000
_cell.length_b   1.000
_cell.length_c   1.000
_cell.angle_alpha   90.00
_cell.angle_beta   90.00
_cell.angle_gamma   90.00
#
_symmetry.space_group_name_H-M   'P 1'
#
loop_
_entity.id
_entity.type
_entity.pdbx_description
1 polymer ?
#
loop_
_entity_poly.entity_id
_entity_poly.type
_entity_poly.pdbx_seq_one_letter_code
_entity_poly.pdbx_strand_id
1 'polypeptide(L)'
;MIKEKTWLDSGKPQIANSNLQISIAHSRTLLLMTIGQNIQGCDLEFVEQRTLEQWLDLLGNQYQALLQEFKNYDDTLCSFATRLWCVKESIFKATGSFPQLITVEIKSQKGVIFTTQVEKNYFQILTFPINIWTKNIAIVASLVHLKTSEISDKIDTVIPSLIENESVLDLINGKYIYRFQTTFKDCKAICGKTYFTNFPVWVGQLRELGLNRISHSLLQDFQTGEYGMVTNASSTRIYNEAETLNNIIGKIWMTDKCNFEQSFIDLEFEWFKENIDGTLIKIAESNLSTTWVEIAGHGIVKQTPLPPYLYDYLQKMLNNSIPAIRTENQIEYVSIQDLGEIKYKSETKPRPDLVLSSKTYQTGIYDSNSAGNLYYSNYYDWQAKTLEQFIYKLMPDVFTTRGKLGEYICLEVMVNHLQEAMPFEEIEVNMYLEKWYKNGFKLYFEYYSLSGGRRKLAYGNNTLIWALRDHESAKPVACELPKIIQDYFHKLL
;
A
#
# COMPACT_ATOMS: atom_id res chain seq x y z
N MET A 1 -29.20 5.11 -1.46
CA MET A 1 -29.53 6.57 -1.49
C MET A 1 -30.36 6.88 -0.27
N ILE A 2 -29.81 7.51 0.76
CA ILE A 2 -30.55 7.94 1.97
C ILE A 2 -31.35 9.17 1.56
N LYS A 3 -32.66 9.01 1.39
CA LYS A 3 -33.48 10.02 0.74
C LYS A 3 -33.83 11.22 1.60
N GLU A 4 -33.79 11.21 2.89
CA GLU A 4 -33.93 12.39 3.77
C GLU A 4 -33.64 11.97 5.21
N LYS A 5 -32.79 12.75 5.87
CA LYS A 5 -32.47 12.60 7.28
C LYS A 5 -33.32 13.58 8.06
N THR A 6 -34.16 13.07 8.93
CA THR A 6 -34.94 13.88 9.87
C THR A 6 -34.41 13.67 11.29
N TRP A 7 -34.62 14.66 12.16
CA TRP A 7 -34.26 14.57 13.56
C TRP A 7 -35.53 14.51 14.39
N LEU A 8 -35.55 13.61 15.35
CA LEU A 8 -36.61 13.60 16.39
C LEU A 8 -36.40 14.77 17.36
N ASP A 9 -37.43 15.19 18.08
CA ASP A 9 -37.34 16.21 19.11
C ASP A 9 -36.34 15.87 20.21
N SER A 10 -36.02 14.58 20.39
CA SER A 10 -34.97 14.06 21.27
C SER A 10 -33.53 14.27 20.72
N GLY A 11 -33.35 14.84 19.53
CA GLY A 11 -32.06 14.95 18.87
C GLY A 11 -31.54 13.66 18.25
N LYS A 12 -32.33 12.58 18.22
CA LYS A 12 -31.95 11.30 17.61
C LYS A 12 -32.19 11.35 16.09
N PRO A 13 -31.21 10.93 15.26
CA PRO A 13 -31.40 10.89 13.82
C PRO A 13 -32.38 9.75 13.44
N GLN A 14 -33.22 10.01 12.44
CA GLN A 14 -34.17 9.04 11.89
C GLN A 14 -34.09 8.98 10.37
N ILE A 15 -34.33 7.83 9.79
CA ILE A 15 -34.44 7.65 8.34
C ILE A 15 -35.91 7.74 7.98
N ALA A 16 -36.29 8.74 7.17
CA ALA A 16 -37.68 8.95 6.76
C ALA A 16 -38.24 7.71 6.04
N ASN A 17 -39.46 7.34 6.38
CA ASN A 17 -40.19 6.21 5.77
C ASN A 17 -39.48 4.86 5.89
N SER A 18 -38.76 4.63 6.99
CA SER A 18 -38.02 3.40 7.24
C SER A 18 -38.23 2.90 8.71
N ASN A 19 -38.21 1.60 8.87
CA ASN A 19 -38.18 0.97 10.19
C ASN A 19 -36.75 0.86 10.75
N LEU A 20 -35.76 1.39 10.03
CA LEU A 20 -34.38 1.33 10.44
C LEU A 20 -34.08 2.39 11.51
N GLN A 21 -33.43 1.95 12.55
CA GLN A 21 -32.88 2.79 13.60
C GLN A 21 -31.44 3.20 13.20
N ILE A 22 -31.05 4.40 13.58
CA ILE A 22 -29.69 4.91 13.32
C ILE A 22 -29.11 5.49 14.60
N SER A 23 -27.80 5.28 14.80
CA SER A 23 -27.03 5.97 15.83
C SER A 23 -25.75 6.52 15.19
N ILE A 24 -25.34 7.72 15.62
CA ILE A 24 -24.17 8.40 15.11
C ILE A 24 -23.29 8.85 16.28
N ALA A 25 -22.00 8.61 16.16
CA ALA A 25 -20.97 9.13 17.04
C ALA A 25 -19.87 9.82 16.23
N HIS A 26 -19.22 10.79 16.81
CA HIS A 26 -18.05 11.43 16.22
C HIS A 26 -17.04 11.82 17.30
N SER A 27 -15.78 11.66 17.00
CA SER A 27 -14.69 12.14 17.82
C SER A 27 -13.58 12.64 16.92
N ARG A 28 -13.18 13.90 17.09
CA ARG A 28 -12.21 14.59 16.21
C ARG A 28 -12.59 14.48 14.73
N THR A 29 -11.80 13.75 13.95
CA THR A 29 -11.99 13.56 12.49
C THR A 29 -12.75 12.29 12.13
N LEU A 30 -13.16 11.49 13.13
CA LEU A 30 -13.84 10.22 12.91
C LEU A 30 -15.35 10.36 13.06
N LEU A 31 -16.06 9.63 12.23
CA LEU A 31 -17.50 9.46 12.29
C LEU A 31 -17.83 7.96 12.31
N LEU A 32 -18.60 7.54 13.29
CA LEU A 32 -19.18 6.20 13.37
C LEU A 32 -20.69 6.28 13.18
N MET A 33 -21.23 5.41 12.37
CA MET A 33 -22.66 5.30 12.17
C MET A 33 -23.09 3.83 12.20
N THR A 34 -24.10 3.51 13.02
CA THR A 34 -24.75 2.20 13.03
C THR A 34 -26.18 2.32 12.56
N ILE A 35 -26.62 1.35 11.76
CA ILE A 35 -27.97 1.27 11.20
C ILE A 35 -28.49 -0.15 11.35
N GLY A 36 -29.72 -0.32 11.82
CA GLY A 36 -30.35 -1.63 11.98
C GLY A 36 -31.82 -1.53 12.26
N GLN A 37 -32.53 -2.70 12.29
CA GLN A 37 -33.96 -2.74 12.61
C GLN A 37 -34.22 -2.64 14.12
N ASN A 38 -33.26 -3.01 14.94
CA ASN A 38 -33.34 -2.93 16.39
C ASN A 38 -32.80 -1.59 16.89
N ILE A 39 -32.98 -1.34 18.20
CA ILE A 39 -32.41 -0.16 18.86
C ILE A 39 -30.93 -0.06 18.59
N GLN A 40 -30.50 1.09 18.10
CA GLN A 40 -29.10 1.37 17.78
C GLN A 40 -28.51 2.34 18.80
N GLY A 41 -27.28 2.06 19.21
CA GLY A 41 -26.44 2.95 20.01
C GLY A 41 -24.98 2.66 19.70
N CYS A 42 -24.22 3.68 19.40
CA CYS A 42 -22.77 3.55 19.18
C CYS A 42 -22.05 4.76 19.72
N ASP A 43 -20.80 4.54 20.06
CA ASP A 43 -19.90 5.61 20.45
C ASP A 43 -18.48 5.35 19.98
N LEU A 44 -17.67 6.42 19.92
CA LEU A 44 -16.32 6.40 19.41
C LEU A 44 -15.50 7.50 20.10
N GLU A 45 -14.45 7.09 20.83
CA GLU A 45 -13.60 8.04 21.53
C GLU A 45 -12.11 7.69 21.42
N PHE A 46 -11.27 8.71 21.31
CA PHE A 46 -9.82 8.55 21.41
C PHE A 46 -9.40 8.22 22.84
N VAL A 47 -8.43 7.32 23.00
CA VAL A 47 -7.85 7.02 24.30
C VAL A 47 -7.00 8.22 24.77
N GLU A 48 -7.43 8.84 25.85
CA GLU A 48 -6.74 9.95 26.48
C GLU A 48 -6.04 9.52 27.77
N GLN A 49 -4.84 10.08 28.00
CA GLN A 49 -4.12 9.79 29.24
C GLN A 49 -4.71 10.58 30.40
N ARG A 50 -5.27 9.85 31.38
CA ARG A 50 -5.86 10.39 32.59
C ARG A 50 -5.47 9.55 33.80
N THR A 51 -5.45 10.15 34.99
CA THR A 51 -5.25 9.41 36.24
C THR A 51 -6.50 8.59 36.59
N LEU A 52 -6.36 7.63 37.48
CA LEU A 52 -7.51 6.85 37.99
C LEU A 52 -8.57 7.77 38.61
N GLU A 53 -8.16 8.77 39.40
CA GLU A 53 -9.05 9.72 40.03
C GLU A 53 -9.86 10.49 38.97
N GLN A 54 -9.21 11.05 37.95
CA GLN A 54 -9.88 11.74 36.85
C GLN A 54 -10.87 10.82 36.08
N TRP A 55 -10.54 9.54 35.92
CA TRP A 55 -11.47 8.59 35.31
C TRP A 55 -12.67 8.28 36.23
N LEU A 56 -12.45 8.20 37.54
CA LEU A 56 -13.55 7.98 38.51
C LEU A 56 -14.48 9.19 38.60
N ASP A 57 -13.96 10.41 38.51
CA ASP A 57 -14.79 11.60 38.44
C ASP A 57 -15.70 11.61 37.22
N LEU A 58 -15.23 11.08 36.07
CA LEU A 58 -15.98 11.01 34.82
C LEU A 58 -16.98 9.83 34.78
N LEU A 59 -16.54 8.65 35.21
CA LEU A 59 -17.30 7.42 35.11
C LEU A 59 -18.23 7.21 36.30
N GLY A 60 -17.81 7.60 37.50
CA GLY A 60 -18.43 7.34 38.78
C GLY A 60 -17.66 6.33 39.62
N ASN A 61 -17.65 6.57 40.95
CA ASN A 61 -16.89 5.74 41.91
C ASN A 61 -17.32 4.27 41.96
N GLN A 62 -18.53 3.94 41.52
CA GLN A 62 -19.02 2.57 41.43
C GLN A 62 -18.20 1.71 40.47
N TYR A 63 -17.44 2.29 39.56
CA TYR A 63 -16.59 1.57 38.59
C TYR A 63 -15.15 1.38 39.08
N GLN A 64 -14.80 1.79 40.31
CA GLN A 64 -13.44 1.68 40.83
C GLN A 64 -12.91 0.24 40.83
N ALA A 65 -13.69 -0.72 41.28
CA ALA A 65 -13.29 -2.13 41.28
C ALA A 65 -13.06 -2.64 39.87
N LEU A 66 -14.00 -2.35 38.97
CA LEU A 66 -13.90 -2.76 37.56
C LEU A 66 -12.70 -2.12 36.84
N LEU A 67 -12.41 -0.85 37.10
CA LEU A 67 -11.23 -0.18 36.55
C LEU A 67 -9.91 -0.77 37.06
N GLN A 68 -9.85 -1.30 38.27
CA GLN A 68 -8.64 -1.95 38.81
C GLN A 68 -8.35 -3.32 38.15
N GLU A 69 -9.35 -3.92 37.51
CA GLU A 69 -9.22 -5.20 36.80
C GLU A 69 -8.64 -5.06 35.38
N PHE A 70 -8.32 -3.85 34.91
CA PHE A 70 -7.91 -3.63 33.51
C PHE A 70 -6.78 -4.57 33.03
N LYS A 71 -5.86 -4.97 33.92
CA LYS A 71 -4.78 -5.91 33.60
C LYS A 71 -5.25 -7.31 33.22
N ASN A 72 -6.42 -7.73 33.72
CA ASN A 72 -7.02 -9.00 33.38
C ASN A 72 -7.49 -9.03 31.94
N TYR A 73 -7.53 -7.87 31.28
CA TYR A 73 -8.04 -7.68 29.92
C TYR A 73 -6.93 -7.32 28.91
N ASP A 74 -5.62 -7.46 29.29
CA ASP A 74 -4.48 -7.08 28.47
C ASP A 74 -4.61 -5.65 27.91
N ASP A 75 -5.19 -4.78 28.71
CA ASP A 75 -5.48 -3.40 28.35
C ASP A 75 -4.73 -2.41 29.25
N THR A 76 -4.66 -1.15 28.87
CA THR A 76 -4.19 -0.10 29.76
C THR A 76 -5.36 0.49 30.55
N LEU A 77 -5.07 1.10 31.69
CA LEU A 77 -6.10 1.78 32.47
C LEU A 77 -6.90 2.78 31.59
N CYS A 78 -6.19 3.58 30.79
CA CYS A 78 -6.82 4.61 29.96
C CYS A 78 -7.67 4.01 28.83
N SER A 79 -7.19 2.96 28.18
CA SER A 79 -7.96 2.26 27.15
C SER A 79 -9.21 1.61 27.72
N PHE A 80 -9.07 0.89 28.84
CA PHE A 80 -10.22 0.24 29.50
C PHE A 80 -11.25 1.25 30.02
N ALA A 81 -10.80 2.35 30.60
CA ALA A 81 -11.68 3.43 31.04
C ALA A 81 -12.41 4.11 29.87
N THR A 82 -11.73 4.28 28.73
CA THR A 82 -12.35 4.79 27.51
C THR A 82 -13.42 3.81 26.98
N ARG A 83 -13.19 2.50 27.07
CA ARG A 83 -14.25 1.49 26.74
C ARG A 83 -15.50 1.69 27.59
N LEU A 84 -15.33 1.84 28.91
CA LEU A 84 -16.46 2.05 29.83
C LEU A 84 -17.22 3.34 29.52
N TRP A 85 -16.50 4.41 29.18
CA TRP A 85 -17.11 5.65 28.74
C TRP A 85 -17.92 5.47 27.45
N CYS A 86 -17.35 4.86 26.42
CA CYS A 86 -18.05 4.58 25.18
C CYS A 86 -19.26 3.67 25.38
N VAL A 87 -19.21 2.69 26.31
CA VAL A 87 -20.36 1.87 26.66
C VAL A 87 -21.49 2.71 27.27
N LYS A 88 -21.17 3.61 28.20
CA LYS A 88 -22.16 4.52 28.80
C LYS A 88 -22.85 5.39 27.75
N GLU A 89 -22.07 6.01 26.88
CA GLU A 89 -22.57 6.86 25.79
C GLU A 89 -23.40 6.09 24.77
N SER A 90 -22.96 4.87 24.39
CA SER A 90 -23.72 4.02 23.47
C SER A 90 -25.10 3.67 24.02
N ILE A 91 -25.20 3.34 25.31
CA ILE A 91 -26.46 3.04 25.97
C ILE A 91 -27.34 4.31 26.10
N PHE A 92 -26.74 5.42 26.46
CA PHE A 92 -27.45 6.70 26.51
C PHE A 92 -28.05 7.08 25.16
N LYS A 93 -27.27 6.98 24.09
CA LYS A 93 -27.74 7.21 22.70
C LYS A 93 -28.84 6.24 22.29
N ALA A 94 -28.82 5.02 22.80
CA ALA A 94 -29.86 4.01 22.52
C ALA A 94 -31.16 4.26 23.27
N THR A 95 -31.07 4.56 24.58
CA THR A 95 -32.22 4.50 25.53
C THR A 95 -32.63 5.86 26.09
N GLY A 96 -31.76 6.87 26.00
CA GLY A 96 -31.92 8.17 26.68
C GLY A 96 -31.54 8.16 28.16
N SER A 97 -31.02 7.04 28.68
CA SER A 97 -30.66 6.89 30.09
C SER A 97 -29.29 6.27 30.26
N PHE A 98 -28.52 6.72 31.24
CA PHE A 98 -27.23 6.11 31.57
C PHE A 98 -27.39 4.80 32.33
N PRO A 99 -26.57 3.78 32.09
CA PRO A 99 -26.61 2.54 32.84
C PRO A 99 -26.12 2.75 34.28
N GLN A 100 -26.76 2.09 35.24
CA GLN A 100 -26.34 2.13 36.63
C GLN A 100 -25.12 1.26 36.92
N LEU A 101 -25.07 0.09 36.28
CA LEU A 101 -23.99 -0.88 36.43
C LEU A 101 -23.62 -1.46 35.06
N ILE A 102 -22.34 -1.59 34.82
CA ILE A 102 -21.76 -2.25 33.64
C ILE A 102 -20.89 -3.40 34.12
N THR A 103 -21.00 -4.55 33.49
CA THR A 103 -20.18 -5.74 33.76
C THR A 103 -19.54 -6.25 32.48
N VAL A 104 -18.41 -6.96 32.59
CA VAL A 104 -17.79 -7.63 31.46
C VAL A 104 -18.37 -9.03 31.33
N GLU A 105 -18.83 -9.40 30.15
CA GLU A 105 -19.35 -10.73 29.85
C GLU A 105 -18.35 -11.62 29.13
N ILE A 106 -17.76 -11.10 28.04
CA ILE A 106 -16.89 -11.88 27.20
C ILE A 106 -15.67 -11.03 26.82
N LYS A 107 -14.49 -11.68 26.79
CA LYS A 107 -13.25 -11.15 26.27
C LYS A 107 -12.77 -11.98 25.10
N SER A 108 -12.36 -11.34 24.03
CA SER A 108 -11.57 -11.92 22.94
C SER A 108 -10.25 -11.17 22.76
N GLN A 109 -9.38 -11.67 21.91
CA GLN A 109 -8.12 -10.95 21.57
C GLN A 109 -8.38 -9.61 20.88
N LYS A 110 -9.53 -9.46 20.22
CA LYS A 110 -9.86 -8.27 19.42
C LYS A 110 -10.86 -7.33 20.11
N GLY A 111 -11.65 -7.80 21.06
CA GLY A 111 -12.68 -6.98 21.68
C GLY A 111 -13.19 -7.46 23.02
N VAL A 112 -13.94 -6.60 23.68
CA VAL A 112 -14.57 -6.88 24.98
C VAL A 112 -16.07 -6.62 24.87
N ILE A 113 -16.90 -7.56 25.31
CA ILE A 113 -18.33 -7.39 25.42
C ILE A 113 -18.68 -7.02 26.86
N PHE A 114 -19.32 -5.88 26.98
CA PHE A 114 -19.89 -5.37 28.20
C PHE A 114 -21.40 -5.63 28.20
N THR A 115 -21.94 -5.84 29.38
CA THR A 115 -23.39 -6.02 29.59
C THR A 115 -23.89 -5.05 30.62
N THR A 116 -25.12 -4.64 30.42
CA THR A 116 -25.83 -3.78 31.37
C THR A 116 -27.31 -3.93 31.24
N GLN A 117 -28.02 -3.54 32.28
CA GLN A 117 -29.48 -3.46 32.30
C GLN A 117 -29.91 -2.01 32.47
N VAL A 118 -30.82 -1.56 31.62
CA VAL A 118 -31.52 -0.28 31.77
C VAL A 118 -32.99 -0.55 31.82
N GLU A 119 -33.63 -0.17 32.91
CA GLU A 119 -35.02 -0.53 33.24
C GLU A 119 -35.22 -2.07 33.23
N LYS A 120 -36.04 -2.58 32.29
CA LYS A 120 -36.31 -4.03 32.13
C LYS A 120 -35.54 -4.65 30.96
N ASN A 121 -34.75 -3.83 30.23
CA ASN A 121 -34.04 -4.27 29.02
C ASN A 121 -32.59 -4.58 29.32
N TYR A 122 -32.11 -5.71 28.80
CA TYR A 122 -30.73 -6.14 28.87
C TYR A 122 -30.03 -5.80 27.57
N PHE A 123 -28.83 -5.23 27.68
CA PHE A 123 -28.04 -4.78 26.55
C PHE A 123 -26.64 -5.39 26.58
N GLN A 124 -26.15 -5.75 25.41
CA GLN A 124 -24.77 -6.16 25.17
C GLN A 124 -24.09 -5.13 24.27
N ILE A 125 -22.89 -4.74 24.63
CA ILE A 125 -22.12 -3.73 23.93
C ILE A 125 -20.74 -4.29 23.61
N LEU A 126 -20.43 -4.46 22.33
CA LEU A 126 -19.12 -4.81 21.85
C LEU A 126 -18.24 -3.56 21.80
N THR A 127 -17.06 -3.64 22.41
CA THR A 127 -16.03 -2.61 22.29
C THR A 127 -14.75 -3.18 21.71
N PHE A 128 -14.12 -2.43 20.84
CA PHE A 128 -12.84 -2.80 20.23
C PHE A 128 -11.99 -1.56 19.94
N PRO A 129 -10.64 -1.68 19.97
CA PRO A 129 -9.77 -0.60 19.58
C PRO A 129 -9.66 -0.51 18.07
N ILE A 130 -9.51 0.72 17.56
CA ILE A 130 -9.05 1.00 16.20
C ILE A 130 -7.79 1.86 16.28
N ASN A 131 -6.79 1.53 15.48
CA ASN A 131 -5.58 2.32 15.38
C ASN A 131 -5.71 3.35 14.26
N ILE A 132 -5.49 4.60 14.61
CA ILE A 132 -5.61 5.69 13.67
C ILE A 132 -4.28 6.42 13.64
N TRP A 133 -3.60 6.38 12.48
CA TRP A 133 -2.35 7.11 12.26
C TRP A 133 -1.30 6.84 13.36
N THR A 134 -0.59 5.75 13.25
CA THR A 134 0.64 5.37 13.98
C THR A 134 0.77 5.60 15.50
N LYS A 135 -0.08 6.40 16.14
CA LYS A 135 0.02 6.67 17.61
C LYS A 135 -1.30 6.91 18.34
N ASN A 136 -2.42 7.00 17.64
CA ASN A 136 -3.71 7.27 18.26
C ASN A 136 -4.61 6.04 18.23
N ILE A 137 -4.96 5.55 19.41
CA ILE A 137 -5.95 4.49 19.56
C ILE A 137 -7.31 5.14 19.85
N ALA A 138 -8.33 4.78 19.10
CA ALA A 138 -9.71 5.09 19.43
C ALA A 138 -10.45 3.82 19.79
N ILE A 139 -11.40 3.94 20.72
CA ILE A 139 -12.30 2.86 21.11
C ILE A 139 -13.63 3.05 20.41
N VAL A 140 -14.08 2.00 19.72
CA VAL A 140 -15.42 1.90 19.16
C VAL A 140 -16.30 1.08 20.09
N ALA A 141 -17.53 1.52 20.33
CA ALA A 141 -18.55 0.78 21.02
C ALA A 141 -19.83 0.72 20.19
N SER A 142 -20.46 -0.43 20.12
CA SER A 142 -21.75 -0.63 19.43
C SER A 142 -22.60 -1.66 20.14
N LEU A 143 -23.91 -1.42 20.19
CA LEU A 143 -24.86 -2.42 20.65
C LEU A 143 -24.85 -3.64 19.74
N VAL A 144 -24.91 -4.83 20.33
CA VAL A 144 -24.98 -6.13 19.66
C VAL A 144 -26.31 -6.79 19.94
N HIS A 145 -26.88 -7.37 18.91
CA HIS A 145 -28.17 -8.07 19.01
C HIS A 145 -28.00 -9.56 18.66
N LEU A 146 -27.02 -10.21 19.28
CA LEU A 146 -26.72 -11.63 19.07
C LEU A 146 -27.09 -12.45 20.28
N LYS A 147 -27.47 -13.70 20.07
CA LYS A 147 -27.68 -14.65 21.19
C LYS A 147 -26.31 -14.99 21.81
N THR A 148 -26.24 -15.06 23.14
CA THR A 148 -25.00 -15.27 23.90
C THR A 148 -24.22 -16.51 23.46
N SER A 149 -24.89 -17.58 23.01
CA SER A 149 -24.23 -18.79 22.47
C SER A 149 -23.56 -18.60 21.09
N GLU A 150 -23.90 -17.55 20.38
CA GLU A 150 -23.33 -17.27 19.05
C GLU A 150 -22.16 -16.27 19.11
N ILE A 151 -22.00 -15.59 20.24
CA ILE A 151 -21.02 -14.49 20.37
C ILE A 151 -19.63 -15.03 20.62
N SER A 152 -19.46 -16.06 21.46
CA SER A 152 -18.15 -16.59 21.83
C SER A 152 -17.37 -17.12 20.62
N ASP A 153 -18.06 -17.74 19.66
CA ASP A 153 -17.43 -18.36 18.49
C ASP A 153 -17.31 -17.41 17.30
N LYS A 154 -18.04 -16.28 17.32
CA LYS A 154 -18.12 -15.34 16.19
C LYS A 154 -17.57 -13.95 16.49
N ILE A 155 -17.13 -13.66 17.72
CA ILE A 155 -16.69 -12.32 18.09
C ILE A 155 -15.55 -11.84 17.19
N ASP A 156 -14.65 -12.74 16.83
CA ASP A 156 -13.52 -12.46 15.95
C ASP A 156 -13.90 -12.32 14.47
N THR A 157 -15.11 -12.79 14.09
CA THR A 157 -15.66 -12.64 12.75
C THR A 157 -16.64 -11.46 12.64
N VAL A 158 -17.23 -11.04 13.77
CA VAL A 158 -18.18 -9.91 13.83
C VAL A 158 -17.44 -8.57 13.95
N ILE A 159 -16.26 -8.55 14.56
CA ILE A 159 -15.40 -7.37 14.53
C ILE A 159 -14.95 -7.18 13.08
N PRO A 160 -15.37 -6.09 12.43
CA PRO A 160 -15.08 -5.92 11.02
C PRO A 160 -13.59 -6.02 10.75
N SER A 161 -13.23 -6.53 9.58
CA SER A 161 -11.87 -6.54 9.04
C SER A 161 -11.23 -5.13 8.94
N LEU A 162 -11.99 -4.07 9.22
CA LEU A 162 -11.49 -2.71 9.47
C LEU A 162 -10.40 -2.64 10.55
N ILE A 163 -10.33 -3.61 11.46
CA ILE A 163 -9.24 -3.72 12.43
C ILE A 163 -8.07 -4.50 11.84
N GLU A 164 -8.30 -5.40 10.91
CA GLU A 164 -7.25 -6.09 10.13
C GLU A 164 -6.61 -5.17 9.08
N ASN A 165 -7.14 -3.98 8.86
CA ASN A 165 -6.45 -2.89 8.16
C ASN A 165 -5.33 -2.25 8.98
N GLU A 166 -4.92 -2.83 10.07
CA GLU A 166 -3.58 -2.65 10.56
C GLU A 166 -2.60 -3.30 9.61
N SER A 167 -2.31 -2.55 8.60
CA SER A 167 -1.20 -2.70 7.68
C SER A 167 0.14 -2.44 8.39
N VAL A 168 0.33 -2.98 9.57
CA VAL A 168 1.65 -3.05 10.16
C VAL A 168 2.28 -4.33 9.64
N LEU A 169 3.11 -4.18 8.61
CA LEU A 169 4.02 -5.24 8.22
C LEU A 169 4.87 -5.59 9.45
N ASP A 170 4.73 -6.81 9.93
CA ASP A 170 5.52 -7.36 11.01
C ASP A 170 6.11 -8.69 10.57
N LEU A 171 7.18 -8.60 9.80
CA LEU A 171 7.81 -9.74 9.15
C LEU A 171 8.41 -10.74 10.16
N ILE A 172 8.71 -10.29 11.38
CA ILE A 172 9.19 -11.16 12.46
C ILE A 172 8.06 -12.01 13.04
N ASN A 173 6.86 -11.47 13.14
CA ASN A 173 5.69 -12.15 13.68
C ASN A 173 4.78 -12.74 12.59
N GLY A 174 5.26 -12.85 11.36
CA GLY A 174 4.52 -13.50 10.26
C GLY A 174 3.42 -12.66 9.63
N LYS A 175 3.47 -11.35 9.77
CA LYS A 175 2.56 -10.44 9.06
C LYS A 175 3.23 -9.90 7.80
N TYR A 176 3.00 -10.57 6.67
CA TYR A 176 3.65 -10.28 5.38
C TYR A 176 2.79 -9.48 4.43
N ILE A 177 1.58 -9.07 4.84
CA ILE A 177 0.55 -8.51 3.98
C ILE A 177 0.33 -7.06 4.36
N TYR A 178 0.36 -6.19 3.36
CA TYR A 178 0.00 -4.79 3.47
C TYR A 178 -1.16 -4.48 2.53
N ARG A 179 -2.16 -3.74 3.02
CA ARG A 179 -3.34 -3.31 2.25
C ARG A 179 -3.37 -1.80 2.13
N PHE A 180 -3.65 -1.30 0.95
CA PHE A 180 -3.85 0.11 0.68
C PHE A 180 -4.82 0.29 -0.50
N GLN A 181 -5.24 1.51 -0.73
CA GLN A 181 -6.15 1.84 -1.83
C GLN A 181 -5.44 2.71 -2.85
N THR A 182 -5.63 2.40 -4.14
CA THR A 182 -5.16 3.26 -5.23
C THR A 182 -5.90 4.59 -5.24
N THR A 183 -5.19 5.65 -5.62
CA THR A 183 -5.70 7.00 -5.70
C THR A 183 -5.79 7.50 -7.15
N PHE A 184 -6.37 8.68 -7.38
CA PHE A 184 -6.36 9.31 -8.69
C PHE A 184 -4.94 9.57 -9.22
N LYS A 185 -3.95 9.75 -8.34
CA LYS A 185 -2.55 9.96 -8.73
C LYS A 185 -1.90 8.69 -9.30
N ASP A 186 -2.32 7.53 -8.82
CA ASP A 186 -1.77 6.24 -9.25
C ASP A 186 -2.23 5.84 -10.64
N CYS A 187 -3.37 6.35 -11.10
CA CYS A 187 -3.96 6.04 -12.39
C CYS A 187 -3.71 7.14 -13.41
N LYS A 188 -3.41 6.77 -14.65
CA LYS A 188 -3.03 7.71 -15.70
C LYS A 188 -4.13 7.94 -16.73
N ALA A 189 -4.02 9.08 -17.41
CA ALA A 189 -5.11 9.68 -18.19
C ALA A 189 -5.54 8.89 -19.43
N ILE A 190 -4.73 7.96 -19.94
CA ILE A 190 -5.05 7.25 -21.19
C ILE A 190 -6.27 6.35 -20.97
N CYS A 191 -6.25 5.52 -19.93
CA CYS A 191 -7.28 4.53 -19.68
C CYS A 191 -7.80 4.50 -18.22
N GLY A 192 -7.33 5.40 -17.35
CA GLY A 192 -7.70 5.40 -15.92
C GLY A 192 -7.15 4.22 -15.13
N LYS A 193 -6.15 3.52 -15.65
CA LYS A 193 -5.53 2.36 -15.01
C LYS A 193 -4.26 2.73 -14.28
N THR A 194 -3.91 1.91 -13.29
CA THR A 194 -2.65 2.05 -12.53
C THR A 194 -1.46 1.99 -13.48
N TYR A 195 -0.59 2.99 -13.36
CA TYR A 195 0.56 3.11 -14.22
C TYR A 195 1.74 2.28 -13.70
N PHE A 196 2.56 1.75 -14.59
CA PHE A 196 3.63 0.83 -14.22
C PHE A 196 4.66 1.43 -13.26
N THR A 197 4.86 2.75 -13.26
CA THR A 197 5.81 3.44 -12.37
C THR A 197 5.38 3.42 -10.90
N ASN A 198 4.12 3.09 -10.61
CA ASN A 198 3.68 2.97 -9.22
C ASN A 198 4.21 1.71 -8.53
N PHE A 199 4.40 0.62 -9.25
CA PHE A 199 4.90 -0.62 -8.63
C PHE A 199 6.26 -0.45 -7.95
N PRO A 200 7.28 0.17 -8.57
CA PRO A 200 8.53 0.50 -7.87
C PRO A 200 8.33 1.38 -6.62
N VAL A 201 7.40 2.32 -6.65
CA VAL A 201 7.07 3.13 -5.46
C VAL A 201 6.48 2.25 -4.35
N TRP A 202 5.55 1.37 -4.68
CA TRP A 202 4.94 0.45 -3.72
C TRP A 202 5.95 -0.57 -3.17
N VAL A 203 6.87 -1.07 -4.01
CA VAL A 203 7.99 -1.93 -3.60
C VAL A 203 8.84 -1.23 -2.54
N GLY A 204 9.21 0.03 -2.76
CA GLY A 204 9.97 0.82 -1.79
C GLY A 204 9.20 1.01 -0.48
N GLN A 205 7.92 1.36 -0.55
CA GLN A 205 7.08 1.54 0.63
C GLN A 205 6.97 0.25 1.46
N LEU A 206 6.73 -0.91 0.81
CA LEU A 206 6.64 -2.18 1.53
C LEU A 206 7.97 -2.57 2.18
N ARG A 207 9.08 -2.39 1.48
CA ARG A 207 10.42 -2.61 2.04
C ARG A 207 10.64 -1.78 3.30
N GLU A 208 10.34 -0.49 3.25
CA GLU A 208 10.54 0.44 4.35
C GLU A 208 9.60 0.14 5.54
N LEU A 209 8.33 -0.14 5.25
CA LEU A 209 7.36 -0.56 6.28
C LEU A 209 7.77 -1.90 6.92
N GLY A 210 8.36 -2.82 6.15
CA GLY A 210 8.90 -4.07 6.67
C GLY A 210 10.02 -3.86 7.69
N LEU A 211 10.74 -2.75 7.64
CA LEU A 211 11.83 -2.41 8.56
C LEU A 211 11.39 -1.54 9.75
N ASN A 212 10.09 -1.33 9.96
CA ASN A 212 9.56 -0.37 10.93
C ASN A 212 10.07 -0.58 12.37
N ARG A 213 10.28 -1.84 12.80
CA ARG A 213 10.75 -2.18 14.16
C ARG A 213 12.17 -1.69 14.45
N ILE A 214 12.99 -1.58 13.43
CA ILE A 214 14.38 -1.11 13.54
C ILE A 214 14.57 0.28 12.92
N SER A 215 13.47 0.94 12.55
CA SER A 215 13.50 2.23 11.86
C SER A 215 14.28 3.30 12.62
N HIS A 216 14.21 3.32 13.95
CA HIS A 216 14.95 4.27 14.76
C HIS A 216 16.47 4.13 14.60
N SER A 217 17.00 2.91 14.69
CA SER A 217 18.43 2.64 14.50
C SER A 217 18.88 2.90 13.06
N LEU A 218 18.08 2.47 12.07
CA LEU A 218 18.35 2.76 10.66
C LEU A 218 18.41 4.27 10.37
N LEU A 219 17.46 5.05 10.91
CA LEU A 219 17.45 6.50 10.72
C LEU A 219 18.63 7.18 11.42
N GLN A 220 19.09 6.67 12.55
CA GLN A 220 20.30 7.16 13.19
C GLN A 220 21.52 6.95 12.29
N ASP A 221 21.71 5.76 11.72
CA ASP A 221 22.80 5.47 10.80
C ASP A 221 22.72 6.34 9.53
N PHE A 222 21.54 6.49 8.94
CA PHE A 222 21.34 7.35 7.75
C PHE A 222 21.61 8.84 8.05
N GLN A 223 21.28 9.31 9.24
CA GLN A 223 21.52 10.71 9.65
C GLN A 223 22.99 11.04 9.83
N THR A 224 23.86 10.05 10.10
CA THR A 224 25.32 10.28 10.12
C THR A 224 25.86 10.61 8.72
N GLY A 225 25.15 10.18 7.66
CA GLY A 225 25.61 10.25 6.30
C GLY A 225 26.75 9.28 5.99
N GLU A 226 27.11 8.38 6.90
CA GLU A 226 28.21 7.41 6.76
C GLU A 226 27.73 6.07 6.21
N TYR A 227 26.46 5.71 6.45
CA TYR A 227 25.90 4.41 6.06
C TYR A 227 24.58 4.54 5.33
N GLY A 228 24.27 3.54 4.51
CA GLY A 228 23.02 3.50 3.77
C GLY A 228 22.70 2.12 3.19
N MET A 229 21.48 1.98 2.67
CA MET A 229 21.04 0.84 1.88
C MET A 229 20.88 1.29 0.43
N VAL A 230 21.70 0.76 -0.46
CA VAL A 230 21.62 1.06 -1.89
C VAL A 230 20.85 -0.03 -2.64
N THR A 231 20.02 0.37 -3.59
CA THR A 231 19.29 -0.55 -4.46
C THR A 231 20.20 -1.00 -5.59
N ASN A 232 20.43 -2.30 -5.74
CA ASN A 232 21.23 -2.85 -6.84
C ASN A 232 20.40 -3.03 -8.10
N ALA A 233 19.23 -3.63 -7.96
CA ALA A 233 18.30 -3.87 -9.05
C ALA A 233 16.87 -3.94 -8.55
N SER A 234 15.95 -3.57 -9.41
CA SER A 234 14.53 -3.86 -9.21
C SER A 234 13.85 -4.16 -10.54
N SER A 235 12.85 -5.02 -10.48
CA SER A 235 12.04 -5.42 -11.63
C SER A 235 10.60 -5.65 -11.24
N THR A 236 9.70 -5.45 -12.20
CA THR A 236 8.27 -5.76 -12.04
C THR A 236 7.76 -6.39 -13.32
N ARG A 237 7.03 -7.49 -13.17
CA ARG A 237 6.24 -8.12 -14.22
C ARG A 237 4.76 -7.92 -13.92
N ILE A 238 4.02 -7.37 -14.88
CA ILE A 238 2.63 -6.97 -14.73
C ILE A 238 1.74 -7.94 -15.51
N TYR A 239 0.70 -8.45 -14.86
CA TYR A 239 -0.24 -9.44 -15.39
C TYR A 239 -1.63 -8.87 -15.63
N ASN A 240 -2.03 -7.94 -14.77
CA ASN A 240 -3.36 -7.33 -14.77
C ASN A 240 -3.29 -5.88 -14.35
N GLU A 241 -4.39 -5.19 -14.53
CA GLU A 241 -4.54 -3.79 -14.21
C GLU A 241 -5.36 -3.60 -12.95
N ALA A 242 -5.05 -2.53 -12.23
CA ALA A 242 -5.88 -1.97 -11.19
C ALA A 242 -6.41 -0.59 -11.61
N GLU A 243 -7.50 -0.18 -11.01
CA GLU A 243 -8.19 1.10 -11.25
C GLU A 243 -8.14 1.97 -10.00
N THR A 244 -8.55 3.22 -10.15
CA THR A 244 -8.71 4.14 -9.02
C THR A 244 -9.66 3.55 -7.98
N LEU A 245 -9.29 3.68 -6.70
CA LEU A 245 -10.03 3.17 -5.55
C LEU A 245 -10.09 1.63 -5.45
N ASN A 246 -9.29 0.89 -6.23
CA ASN A 246 -9.12 -0.52 -5.95
C ASN A 246 -8.34 -0.74 -4.65
N ASN A 247 -8.75 -1.74 -3.88
CA ASN A 247 -7.95 -2.23 -2.77
C ASN A 247 -6.81 -3.08 -3.32
N ILE A 248 -5.60 -2.70 -2.98
CA ILE A 248 -4.37 -3.40 -3.35
C ILE A 248 -3.82 -4.12 -2.13
N ILE A 249 -3.42 -5.35 -2.34
CA ILE A 249 -2.74 -6.16 -1.34
C ILE A 249 -1.33 -6.42 -1.83
N GLY A 250 -0.35 -5.94 -1.08
CA GLY A 250 1.06 -6.23 -1.29
C GLY A 250 1.53 -7.30 -0.32
N LYS A 251 2.27 -8.29 -0.81
CA LYS A 251 3.01 -9.27 -0.01
C LYS A 251 4.50 -9.07 -0.21
N ILE A 252 5.29 -9.29 0.83
CA ILE A 252 6.75 -9.17 0.80
C ILE A 252 7.39 -10.34 1.56
N TRP A 253 8.48 -10.89 1.04
CA TRP A 253 9.32 -11.87 1.72
C TRP A 253 10.77 -11.78 1.26
N MET A 254 11.67 -12.33 2.04
CA MET A 254 13.07 -12.50 1.68
C MET A 254 13.27 -13.83 0.93
N THR A 255 14.18 -13.82 -0.04
CA THR A 255 14.51 -15.02 -0.81
C THR A 255 15.75 -15.72 -0.24
N ASP A 256 16.00 -16.93 -0.70
CA ASP A 256 17.21 -17.72 -0.41
C ASP A 256 18.48 -17.17 -1.08
N LYS A 257 18.33 -16.16 -1.97
CA LYS A 257 19.47 -15.46 -2.58
C LYS A 257 20.17 -14.47 -1.66
N CYS A 258 19.57 -14.17 -0.49
CA CYS A 258 20.21 -13.31 0.51
C CYS A 258 21.58 -13.83 0.91
N ASN A 259 22.55 -12.94 0.97
CA ASN A 259 23.90 -13.23 1.42
C ASN A 259 24.37 -12.15 2.41
N PHE A 260 24.21 -12.42 3.70
CA PHE A 260 24.52 -11.46 4.75
C PHE A 260 26.01 -11.23 4.97
N GLU A 261 26.87 -12.18 4.57
CA GLU A 261 28.32 -11.97 4.56
C GLU A 261 28.72 -10.89 3.54
N GLN A 262 27.95 -10.81 2.45
CA GLN A 262 28.08 -9.77 1.44
C GLN A 262 27.09 -8.62 1.63
N SER A 263 26.42 -8.56 2.79
CA SER A 263 25.41 -7.53 3.10
C SER A 263 24.33 -7.37 2.01
N PHE A 264 24.10 -8.47 1.26
CA PHE A 264 23.16 -8.50 0.14
C PHE A 264 21.82 -9.07 0.59
N ILE A 265 20.75 -8.34 0.26
CA ILE A 265 19.37 -8.66 0.62
C ILE A 265 18.56 -8.71 -0.68
N ASP A 266 17.84 -9.79 -0.88
CA ASP A 266 16.94 -9.99 -2.03
C ASP A 266 15.52 -10.19 -1.53
N LEU A 267 14.59 -9.41 -2.09
CA LEU A 267 13.19 -9.34 -1.70
C LEU A 267 12.31 -9.63 -2.91
N GLU A 268 11.28 -10.42 -2.70
CA GLU A 268 10.21 -10.63 -3.67
C GLU A 268 8.89 -10.05 -3.14
N PHE A 269 8.04 -9.65 -4.09
CA PHE A 269 6.76 -9.01 -3.82
C PHE A 269 5.70 -9.59 -4.74
N GLU A 270 4.49 -9.76 -4.23
CA GLU A 270 3.30 -10.04 -5.02
C GLU A 270 2.25 -8.97 -4.78
N TRP A 271 1.58 -8.58 -5.85
CA TRP A 271 0.56 -7.55 -5.84
C TRP A 271 -0.77 -8.12 -6.31
N PHE A 272 -1.82 -7.89 -5.53
CA PHE A 272 -3.16 -8.34 -5.83
C PHE A 272 -4.13 -7.16 -5.77
N LYS A 273 -5.14 -7.17 -6.62
CA LYS A 273 -6.34 -6.37 -6.40
C LYS A 273 -7.43 -7.23 -5.79
N GLU A 274 -8.18 -6.65 -4.85
CA GLU A 274 -9.30 -7.29 -4.19
C GLU A 274 -10.61 -6.85 -4.88
N ASN A 275 -11.40 -7.81 -5.30
CA ASN A 275 -12.73 -7.57 -5.84
C ASN A 275 -13.74 -7.34 -4.72
N ILE A 276 -14.94 -6.86 -5.07
CA ILE A 276 -16.04 -6.60 -4.11
C ILE A 276 -16.47 -7.87 -3.35
N ASP A 277 -16.33 -9.04 -3.97
CA ASP A 277 -16.63 -10.34 -3.36
C ASP A 277 -15.48 -10.91 -2.52
N GLY A 278 -14.39 -10.15 -2.33
CA GLY A 278 -13.21 -10.56 -1.58
C GLY A 278 -12.24 -11.45 -2.35
N THR A 279 -12.51 -11.79 -3.60
CA THR A 279 -11.57 -12.57 -4.43
C THR A 279 -10.35 -11.73 -4.79
N LEU A 280 -9.18 -12.36 -4.79
CA LEU A 280 -7.91 -11.73 -5.11
C LEU A 280 -7.48 -12.05 -6.54
N ILE A 281 -7.19 -11.01 -7.30
CA ILE A 281 -6.61 -11.13 -8.65
C ILE A 281 -5.18 -10.65 -8.59
N LYS A 282 -4.22 -11.51 -8.93
CA LYS A 282 -2.81 -11.12 -9.03
C LYS A 282 -2.63 -10.12 -10.17
N ILE A 283 -2.03 -8.98 -9.86
CA ILE A 283 -1.80 -7.89 -10.82
C ILE A 283 -0.33 -7.77 -11.22
N ALA A 284 0.60 -8.10 -10.31
CA ALA A 284 2.03 -8.06 -10.63
C ALA A 284 2.86 -8.90 -9.66
N GLU A 285 4.11 -9.13 -10.06
CA GLU A 285 5.22 -9.59 -9.23
C GLU A 285 6.36 -8.59 -9.35
N SER A 286 7.09 -8.40 -8.26
CA SER A 286 8.28 -7.54 -8.26
C SER A 286 9.42 -8.20 -7.50
N ASN A 287 10.64 -7.82 -7.87
CA ASN A 287 11.87 -8.18 -7.15
C ASN A 287 12.66 -6.91 -6.88
N LEU A 288 13.33 -6.86 -5.74
CA LEU A 288 14.27 -5.80 -5.40
C LEU A 288 15.45 -6.39 -4.63
N SER A 289 16.65 -6.08 -5.09
CA SER A 289 17.88 -6.39 -4.36
C SER A 289 18.55 -5.12 -3.83
N THR A 290 19.12 -5.20 -2.64
CA THR A 290 19.76 -4.07 -1.96
C THR A 290 21.00 -4.54 -1.20
N THR A 291 21.93 -3.61 -0.98
CA THR A 291 23.19 -3.87 -0.24
C THR A 291 23.38 -2.78 0.82
N TRP A 292 23.85 -3.19 2.00
CA TRP A 292 24.28 -2.25 3.04
C TRP A 292 25.70 -1.75 2.72
N VAL A 293 25.87 -0.44 2.78
CA VAL A 293 27.12 0.22 2.33
C VAL A 293 27.56 1.31 3.30
N GLU A 294 28.86 1.54 3.34
CA GLU A 294 29.51 2.75 3.82
C GLU A 294 29.54 3.79 2.67
N ILE A 295 29.21 5.03 2.97
CA ILE A 295 29.25 6.16 2.03
C ILE A 295 30.62 6.81 2.13
N ALA A 296 31.51 6.49 1.17
CA ALA A 296 32.89 6.96 1.16
C ALA A 296 33.06 8.36 0.57
N GLY A 297 31.98 8.94 0.03
CA GLY A 297 31.96 10.27 -0.57
C GLY A 297 30.77 10.46 -1.48
N HIS A 298 30.70 11.58 -2.18
CA HIS A 298 29.58 11.94 -3.02
C HIS A 298 29.36 10.91 -4.14
N GLY A 299 28.32 10.10 -4.03
CA GLY A 299 27.99 9.03 -4.99
C GLY A 299 28.91 7.79 -4.95
N ILE A 300 29.88 7.73 -4.03
CA ILE A 300 30.79 6.61 -3.88
C ILE A 300 30.41 5.81 -2.67
N VAL A 301 30.09 4.54 -2.88
CA VAL A 301 29.68 3.62 -1.83
C VAL A 301 30.60 2.40 -1.79
N LYS A 302 30.79 1.85 -0.60
CA LYS A 302 31.59 0.66 -0.37
C LYS A 302 30.77 -0.33 0.45
N GLN A 303 30.66 -1.56 -0.02
CA GLN A 303 30.02 -2.62 0.74
C GLN A 303 30.68 -2.75 2.12
N THR A 304 29.87 -2.84 3.17
CA THR A 304 30.33 -2.97 4.55
C THR A 304 29.47 -3.99 5.29
N PRO A 305 29.98 -4.65 6.34
CA PRO A 305 29.20 -5.60 7.12
C PRO A 305 27.90 -4.98 7.68
N LEU A 306 26.86 -5.79 7.76
CA LEU A 306 25.61 -5.38 8.40
C LEU A 306 25.84 -5.05 9.87
N PRO A 307 25.29 -3.95 10.41
CA PRO A 307 25.34 -3.69 11.84
C PRO A 307 24.55 -4.78 12.61
N PRO A 308 24.94 -5.12 13.84
CA PRO A 308 24.35 -6.25 14.57
C PRO A 308 22.82 -6.22 14.66
N TYR A 309 22.22 -5.05 14.92
CA TYR A 309 20.76 -4.91 15.02
C TYR A 309 20.05 -5.24 13.69
N LEU A 310 20.65 -4.85 12.56
CA LEU A 310 20.11 -5.12 11.23
C LEU A 310 20.30 -6.58 10.86
N TYR A 311 21.48 -7.14 11.12
CA TYR A 311 21.76 -8.56 10.90
C TYR A 311 20.77 -9.46 11.67
N ASP A 312 20.60 -9.22 12.97
CA ASP A 312 19.68 -9.99 13.81
C ASP A 312 18.22 -9.88 13.35
N TYR A 313 17.83 -8.69 12.90
CA TYR A 313 16.50 -8.46 12.35
C TYR A 313 16.28 -9.24 11.06
N LEU A 314 17.20 -9.12 10.11
CA LEU A 314 17.11 -9.79 8.82
C LEU A 314 17.17 -11.31 8.93
N GLN A 315 17.95 -11.86 9.88
CA GLN A 315 17.96 -13.30 10.17
C GLN A 315 16.59 -13.79 10.64
N LYS A 316 15.95 -13.06 11.54
CA LYS A 316 14.58 -13.39 12.00
C LYS A 316 13.57 -13.29 10.87
N MET A 317 13.68 -12.26 10.04
CA MET A 317 12.84 -12.06 8.88
C MET A 317 13.01 -13.20 7.87
N LEU A 318 14.24 -13.61 7.56
CA LEU A 318 14.51 -14.72 6.63
C LEU A 318 13.93 -16.05 7.14
N ASN A 319 14.09 -16.34 8.44
CA ASN A 319 13.58 -17.56 9.06
C ASN A 319 12.03 -17.64 9.03
N ASN A 320 11.36 -16.52 8.94
CA ASN A 320 9.89 -16.42 8.89
C ASN A 320 9.37 -16.08 7.47
N SER A 321 10.23 -16.03 6.46
CA SER A 321 9.83 -15.71 5.10
C SER A 321 8.94 -16.80 4.50
N ILE A 322 7.90 -16.38 3.79
CA ILE A 322 6.98 -17.26 3.08
C ILE A 322 7.37 -17.26 1.60
N PRO A 323 7.61 -18.44 1.00
CA PRO A 323 7.81 -18.52 -0.45
C PRO A 323 6.59 -17.99 -1.21
N ALA A 324 6.82 -17.46 -2.41
CA ALA A 324 5.73 -17.06 -3.30
C ALA A 324 4.79 -18.22 -3.54
N ILE A 325 3.53 -18.06 -3.18
CA ILE A 325 2.48 -19.01 -3.57
C ILE A 325 2.13 -18.68 -5.01
N ARG A 326 2.66 -19.44 -5.96
CA ARG A 326 2.24 -19.34 -7.36
C ARG A 326 0.80 -19.82 -7.46
N THR A 327 -0.11 -18.92 -7.76
CA THR A 327 -1.49 -19.29 -8.05
C THR A 327 -1.55 -19.92 -9.43
N GLU A 328 -2.02 -21.18 -9.51
CA GLU A 328 -2.08 -21.96 -10.75
C GLU A 328 -3.01 -21.38 -11.81
N ASN A 329 -3.89 -20.45 -11.48
CA ASN A 329 -4.89 -19.86 -12.39
C ASN A 329 -4.73 -18.34 -12.48
N GLN A 330 -3.60 -17.86 -13.04
CA GLN A 330 -3.47 -16.45 -13.38
C GLN A 330 -4.23 -16.12 -14.65
N ILE A 331 -5.26 -15.28 -14.53
CA ILE A 331 -5.91 -14.69 -15.70
C ILE A 331 -5.07 -13.47 -16.08
N GLU A 332 -4.13 -13.64 -17.00
CA GLU A 332 -3.42 -12.52 -17.61
C GLU A 332 -4.35 -11.81 -18.60
N TYR A 333 -4.35 -10.47 -18.58
CA TYR A 333 -5.09 -9.70 -19.57
C TYR A 333 -4.41 -9.73 -20.93
N VAL A 334 -3.14 -9.39 -20.92
CA VAL A 334 -2.19 -9.51 -22.02
C VAL A 334 -0.87 -9.99 -21.47
N SER A 335 -0.12 -10.75 -22.25
CA SER A 335 1.10 -11.41 -21.82
C SER A 335 2.24 -11.24 -22.83
N ILE A 336 3.45 -11.65 -22.43
CA ILE A 336 4.60 -11.67 -23.34
C ILE A 336 4.32 -12.53 -24.58
N GLN A 337 3.51 -13.58 -24.47
CA GLN A 337 3.14 -14.45 -25.58
C GLN A 337 2.32 -13.70 -26.64
N ASP A 338 1.52 -12.72 -26.24
CA ASP A 338 0.70 -11.91 -27.15
C ASP A 338 1.52 -10.91 -27.99
N LEU A 339 2.83 -10.74 -27.73
CA LEU A 339 3.70 -9.89 -28.54
C LEU A 339 3.83 -10.36 -29.99
N GLY A 340 3.64 -11.66 -30.23
CA GLY A 340 3.78 -12.25 -31.54
C GLY A 340 5.23 -12.41 -31.99
N GLU A 341 5.44 -12.59 -33.31
CA GLU A 341 6.77 -12.80 -33.88
C GLU A 341 7.69 -11.59 -33.73
N ILE A 342 8.98 -11.87 -33.54
CA ILE A 342 10.02 -10.82 -33.48
C ILE A 342 10.28 -10.33 -34.90
N LYS A 343 10.09 -9.05 -35.16
CA LYS A 343 10.42 -8.38 -36.41
C LYS A 343 11.88 -7.93 -36.47
N TYR A 344 12.43 -7.56 -35.32
CA TYR A 344 13.79 -7.10 -35.17
C TYR A 344 14.35 -7.42 -33.78
N LYS A 345 15.62 -7.77 -33.70
CA LYS A 345 16.38 -8.05 -32.49
C LYS A 345 17.78 -7.46 -32.59
N SER A 346 18.17 -6.62 -31.65
CA SER A 346 19.57 -6.21 -31.50
C SER A 346 20.43 -7.34 -30.94
N GLU A 347 21.60 -7.58 -31.52
CA GLU A 347 22.36 -8.81 -31.23
C GLU A 347 23.13 -8.77 -29.91
N THR A 348 23.62 -7.62 -29.42
CA THR A 348 24.52 -7.62 -28.23
C THR A 348 24.53 -6.38 -27.36
N LYS A 349 24.42 -5.18 -27.90
CA LYS A 349 24.34 -3.90 -27.19
C LYS A 349 23.50 -2.92 -27.99
N PRO A 350 22.83 -1.96 -27.30
CA PRO A 350 22.12 -0.93 -28.03
C PRO A 350 23.09 -0.21 -28.96
N ARG A 351 22.74 -0.17 -30.22
CA ARG A 351 23.53 0.57 -31.20
C ARG A 351 23.27 2.04 -31.01
N PRO A 352 24.31 2.90 -30.98
CA PRO A 352 24.13 4.35 -30.81
C PRO A 352 23.22 5.00 -31.86
N ASP A 353 23.15 4.42 -33.05
CA ASP A 353 22.30 4.85 -34.17
C ASP A 353 20.82 4.49 -34.00
N LEU A 354 20.50 3.64 -33.03
CA LEU A 354 19.12 3.25 -32.68
C LEU A 354 18.55 4.02 -31.47
N VAL A 355 19.10 5.19 -31.17
CA VAL A 355 18.53 6.09 -30.13
C VAL A 355 17.18 6.62 -30.60
N LEU A 356 16.12 6.22 -29.89
CA LEU A 356 14.77 6.70 -30.15
C LEU A 356 14.53 8.08 -29.53
N SER A 357 15.08 8.29 -28.34
CA SER A 357 14.94 9.56 -27.61
C SER A 357 16.07 9.70 -26.60
N SER A 358 16.54 10.93 -26.42
CA SER A 358 17.45 11.34 -25.35
C SER A 358 16.83 12.52 -24.62
N LYS A 359 16.86 12.49 -23.28
CA LYS A 359 16.28 13.52 -22.41
C LYS A 359 17.16 13.78 -21.21
N THR A 360 17.22 15.03 -20.83
CA THR A 360 17.91 15.46 -19.61
C THR A 360 16.90 15.93 -18.58
N TYR A 361 17.07 15.45 -17.35
CA TYR A 361 16.24 15.76 -16.20
C TYR A 361 17.09 16.43 -15.13
N GLN A 362 16.64 17.59 -14.68
CA GLN A 362 17.23 18.28 -13.54
C GLN A 362 16.63 17.69 -12.26
N THR A 363 17.48 17.20 -11.36
CA THR A 363 17.03 16.66 -10.07
C THR A 363 17.08 17.70 -8.95
N GLY A 364 16.40 17.39 -7.85
CA GLY A 364 16.37 18.24 -6.66
C GLY A 364 16.15 17.42 -5.39
N ILE A 365 15.97 18.10 -4.27
CA ILE A 365 15.69 17.44 -2.97
C ILE A 365 14.41 16.59 -3.04
N TYR A 366 13.41 16.99 -3.84
CA TYR A 366 12.18 16.24 -4.04
C TYR A 366 12.43 14.81 -4.56
N ASP A 367 13.50 14.61 -5.32
CA ASP A 367 13.86 13.32 -5.92
C ASP A 367 14.68 12.43 -4.98
N SER A 368 15.05 12.95 -3.79
CA SER A 368 15.89 12.24 -2.82
C SER A 368 15.09 11.45 -1.80
N ASN A 369 15.79 10.61 -1.04
CA ASN A 369 15.30 9.89 0.13
C ASN A 369 15.95 10.39 1.42
N SER A 370 15.62 9.77 2.56
CA SER A 370 16.19 10.13 3.88
C SER A 370 17.68 9.86 4.03
N ALA A 371 18.29 9.03 3.18
CA ALA A 371 19.73 8.80 3.13
C ALA A 371 20.47 9.85 2.29
N GLY A 372 19.75 10.73 1.59
CA GLY A 372 20.29 11.87 0.86
C GLY A 372 20.65 11.61 -0.61
N ASN A 373 20.55 10.38 -1.11
CA ASN A 373 20.73 10.04 -2.53
C ASN A 373 19.39 10.09 -3.28
N LEU A 374 19.43 9.99 -4.62
CA LEU A 374 18.20 9.93 -5.42
C LEU A 374 17.45 8.62 -5.16
N TYR A 375 16.13 8.72 -5.01
CA TYR A 375 15.30 7.55 -4.77
C TYR A 375 15.19 6.67 -6.02
N TYR A 376 15.38 5.38 -5.87
CA TYR A 376 15.51 4.44 -6.99
C TYR A 376 14.28 4.41 -7.93
N SER A 377 13.08 4.71 -7.44
CA SER A 377 11.88 4.70 -8.27
C SER A 377 11.83 5.84 -9.30
N ASN A 378 12.61 6.92 -9.12
CA ASN A 378 12.68 8.02 -10.08
C ASN A 378 13.16 7.57 -11.46
N TYR A 379 14.01 6.54 -11.52
CA TYR A 379 14.50 5.99 -12.78
C TYR A 379 13.36 5.46 -13.65
N TYR A 380 12.31 4.92 -13.03
CA TYR A 380 11.10 4.47 -13.75
C TYR A 380 10.25 5.63 -14.24
N ASP A 381 10.15 6.70 -13.47
CA ASP A 381 9.46 7.92 -13.90
C ASP A 381 10.15 8.57 -15.10
N TRP A 382 11.48 8.55 -15.14
CA TRP A 382 12.22 9.03 -16.29
C TRP A 382 12.08 8.13 -17.51
N GLN A 383 12.01 6.79 -17.34
CA GLN A 383 11.65 5.87 -18.42
C GLN A 383 10.28 6.22 -19.01
N ALA A 384 9.29 6.37 -18.15
CA ALA A 384 7.94 6.70 -18.55
C ALA A 384 7.86 8.02 -19.31
N LYS A 385 8.40 9.08 -18.73
CA LYS A 385 8.42 10.41 -19.36
C LYS A 385 9.15 10.45 -20.69
N THR A 386 10.27 9.71 -20.82
CA THR A 386 11.02 9.62 -22.07
C THR A 386 10.22 8.88 -23.14
N LEU A 387 9.59 7.75 -22.76
CA LEU A 387 8.70 6.96 -23.63
C LEU A 387 7.48 7.77 -24.07
N GLU A 388 6.78 8.40 -23.14
CA GLU A 388 5.58 9.20 -23.41
C GLU A 388 5.87 10.33 -24.40
N GLN A 389 6.98 11.03 -24.24
CA GLN A 389 7.38 12.09 -25.15
C GLN A 389 7.73 11.55 -26.54
N PHE A 390 8.32 10.37 -26.63
CA PHE A 390 8.59 9.71 -27.91
C PHE A 390 7.29 9.34 -28.62
N ILE A 391 6.35 8.66 -27.92
CA ILE A 391 5.04 8.29 -28.49
C ILE A 391 4.23 9.54 -28.85
N TYR A 392 4.22 10.57 -28.00
CA TYR A 392 3.51 11.82 -28.26
C TYR A 392 4.01 12.53 -29.54
N LYS A 393 5.30 12.48 -29.81
CA LYS A 393 5.87 13.05 -31.05
C LYS A 393 5.39 12.31 -32.30
N LEU A 394 5.22 11.00 -32.20
CA LEU A 394 4.77 10.18 -33.33
C LEU A 394 3.24 10.19 -33.46
N MET A 395 2.52 10.10 -32.36
CA MET A 395 1.08 9.90 -32.28
C MET A 395 0.45 10.72 -31.16
N PRO A 396 0.35 12.05 -31.27
CA PRO A 396 -0.22 12.88 -30.21
C PRO A 396 -1.68 12.53 -29.87
N ASP A 397 -2.43 12.03 -30.85
CA ASP A 397 -3.84 11.68 -30.70
C ASP A 397 -4.08 10.49 -29.75
N VAL A 398 -3.09 9.65 -29.51
CA VAL A 398 -3.19 8.54 -28.52
C VAL A 398 -3.55 9.09 -27.14
N PHE A 399 -2.97 10.22 -26.76
CA PHE A 399 -3.18 10.83 -25.44
C PHE A 399 -4.48 11.66 -25.37
N THR A 400 -4.94 12.21 -26.50
CA THR A 400 -6.16 13.03 -26.55
C THR A 400 -7.42 12.20 -26.70
N THR A 401 -7.33 11.01 -27.30
CA THR A 401 -8.46 10.11 -27.54
C THR A 401 -8.70 9.09 -26.42
N ARG A 402 -7.94 9.18 -25.31
CA ARG A 402 -8.02 8.27 -24.15
C ARG A 402 -8.02 6.78 -24.56
N GLY A 403 -7.03 6.40 -25.38
CA GLY A 403 -6.83 5.00 -25.78
C GLY A 403 -7.79 4.46 -26.86
N LYS A 404 -8.68 5.28 -27.44
CA LYS A 404 -9.55 4.85 -28.56
C LYS A 404 -8.78 4.40 -29.80
N LEU A 405 -7.57 4.93 -29.97
CA LEU A 405 -6.64 4.54 -31.04
C LEU A 405 -5.68 3.41 -30.63
N GLY A 406 -5.85 2.85 -29.45
CA GLY A 406 -4.95 1.94 -28.81
C GLY A 406 -4.06 2.61 -27.76
N GLU A 407 -3.43 1.77 -26.97
CA GLU A 407 -2.54 2.17 -25.89
C GLU A 407 -1.36 1.20 -25.79
N TYR A 408 -0.26 1.66 -25.23
CA TYR A 408 0.83 0.77 -24.84
C TYR A 408 0.63 0.32 -23.39
N ILE A 409 0.78 -0.98 -23.15
CA ILE A 409 0.70 -1.58 -21.82
C ILE A 409 2.08 -2.13 -21.48
N CYS A 410 2.59 -1.79 -20.31
CA CYS A 410 3.85 -2.32 -19.80
C CYS A 410 3.62 -3.74 -19.27
N LEU A 411 4.37 -4.70 -19.80
CA LEU A 411 4.38 -6.10 -19.34
C LEU A 411 5.50 -6.36 -18.35
N GLU A 412 6.67 -5.78 -18.60
CA GLU A 412 7.85 -5.91 -17.73
C GLU A 412 8.64 -4.61 -17.73
N VAL A 413 9.18 -4.27 -16.58
CA VAL A 413 10.08 -3.14 -16.41
C VAL A 413 11.18 -3.49 -15.41
N MET A 414 12.42 -3.05 -15.68
CA MET A 414 13.53 -3.26 -14.76
C MET A 414 14.55 -2.12 -14.82
N VAL A 415 15.27 -1.93 -13.72
CA VAL A 415 16.44 -1.06 -13.61
C VAL A 415 17.52 -1.76 -12.78
N ASN A 416 18.76 -1.71 -13.29
CA ASN A 416 19.96 -2.12 -12.58
C ASN A 416 20.81 -0.86 -12.30
N HIS A 417 21.11 -0.63 -11.05
CA HIS A 417 21.89 0.50 -10.58
C HIS A 417 23.37 0.13 -10.52
N LEU A 418 24.23 1.02 -10.99
CA LEU A 418 25.69 0.85 -11.04
C LEU A 418 26.39 1.82 -10.10
N GLN A 419 25.83 3.01 -9.93
CA GLN A 419 26.37 4.09 -9.11
C GLN A 419 25.23 4.93 -8.54
N GLU A 420 25.45 5.50 -7.37
CA GLU A 420 24.52 6.43 -6.76
C GLU A 420 24.55 7.78 -7.46
N ALA A 421 23.40 8.42 -7.50
CA ALA A 421 23.23 9.79 -7.94
C ALA A 421 22.70 10.65 -6.78
N MET A 422 23.08 11.93 -6.78
CA MET A 422 22.77 12.86 -5.71
C MET A 422 21.77 13.92 -6.21
N PRO A 423 21.01 14.55 -5.29
CA PRO A 423 20.18 15.71 -5.63
C PRO A 423 20.99 16.80 -6.34
N PHE A 424 20.34 17.51 -7.23
CA PHE A 424 20.89 18.58 -8.07
C PHE A 424 21.82 18.11 -9.19
N GLU A 425 22.01 16.80 -9.38
CA GLU A 425 22.65 16.27 -10.55
C GLU A 425 21.71 16.36 -11.77
N GLU A 426 22.31 16.55 -12.92
CA GLU A 426 21.65 16.55 -14.22
C GLU A 426 21.74 15.14 -14.82
N ILE A 427 20.59 14.50 -15.06
CA ILE A 427 20.49 13.10 -15.47
C ILE A 427 20.06 13.00 -16.93
N GLU A 428 20.97 12.49 -17.76
CA GLU A 428 20.68 12.14 -19.15
C GLU A 428 20.10 10.72 -19.23
N VAL A 429 18.97 10.57 -19.89
CA VAL A 429 18.30 9.29 -20.13
C VAL A 429 18.23 9.04 -21.63
N ASN A 430 18.91 7.99 -22.07
CA ASN A 430 18.94 7.55 -23.46
C ASN A 430 18.08 6.31 -23.63
N MET A 431 17.10 6.37 -24.53
CA MET A 431 16.18 5.28 -24.84
C MET A 431 16.48 4.70 -26.22
N TYR A 432 16.65 3.39 -26.29
CA TYR A 432 17.00 2.64 -27.47
C TYR A 432 15.97 1.58 -27.81
N LEU A 433 15.86 1.22 -29.09
CA LEU A 433 15.11 0.03 -29.51
C LEU A 433 15.98 -1.23 -29.30
N GLU A 434 15.52 -2.14 -28.43
CA GLU A 434 16.19 -3.43 -28.19
C GLU A 434 15.59 -4.53 -29.09
N LYS A 435 14.26 -4.64 -29.09
CA LYS A 435 13.52 -5.61 -29.89
C LYS A 435 12.23 -4.98 -30.38
N TRP A 436 11.79 -5.44 -31.53
CA TRP A 436 10.49 -5.08 -32.08
C TRP A 436 9.72 -6.34 -32.44
N TYR A 437 8.49 -6.43 -31.99
CA TYR A 437 7.57 -7.53 -32.21
C TYR A 437 6.41 -7.08 -33.10
N LYS A 438 5.56 -8.03 -33.50
CA LYS A 438 4.35 -7.72 -34.28
C LYS A 438 3.45 -6.75 -33.49
N ASN A 439 3.20 -7.03 -32.21
CA ASN A 439 2.26 -6.33 -31.36
C ASN A 439 2.92 -5.48 -30.26
N GLY A 440 4.22 -5.27 -30.31
CA GLY A 440 4.90 -4.52 -29.26
C GLY A 440 6.39 -4.32 -29.52
N PHE A 441 7.08 -3.81 -28.52
CA PHE A 441 8.52 -3.56 -28.60
C PHE A 441 9.16 -3.62 -27.21
N LYS A 442 10.44 -3.90 -27.17
CA LYS A 442 11.29 -3.82 -26.01
C LYS A 442 12.27 -2.69 -26.16
N LEU A 443 12.31 -1.83 -25.15
CA LEU A 443 13.20 -0.68 -25.04
C LEU A 443 14.33 -0.98 -24.09
N TYR A 444 15.49 -0.41 -24.36
CA TYR A 444 16.62 -0.37 -23.45
C TYR A 444 16.91 1.07 -23.07
N PHE A 445 17.26 1.30 -21.81
CA PHE A 445 17.55 2.62 -21.26
C PHE A 445 18.93 2.66 -20.64
N GLU A 446 19.61 3.79 -20.80
CA GLU A 446 20.82 4.11 -20.09
C GLU A 446 20.68 5.46 -19.40
N TYR A 447 21.18 5.53 -18.19
CA TYR A 447 21.13 6.72 -17.36
C TYR A 447 22.55 7.20 -17.07
N TYR A 448 22.79 8.48 -17.28
CA TYR A 448 24.06 9.10 -17.04
C TYR A 448 23.92 10.36 -16.20
N SER A 449 24.78 10.54 -15.21
CA SER A 449 24.97 11.85 -14.61
C SER A 449 25.88 12.66 -15.54
N LEU A 450 25.52 13.91 -15.77
CA LEU A 450 26.31 14.87 -16.49
C LEU A 450 27.16 15.76 -15.57
N SER A 451 26.87 15.72 -14.26
CA SER A 451 27.51 16.52 -13.23
C SER A 451 28.90 15.96 -12.90
N GLY A 452 29.95 16.79 -12.96
CA GLY A 452 31.30 16.34 -12.65
C GLY A 452 31.94 15.41 -13.69
N GLY A 453 31.37 15.34 -14.90
CA GLY A 453 31.74 14.42 -15.96
C GLY A 453 30.68 13.34 -16.22
N ARG A 454 30.60 12.87 -17.47
CA ARG A 454 29.59 11.88 -17.86
C ARG A 454 29.89 10.51 -17.25
N ARG A 455 29.10 10.07 -16.26
CA ARG A 455 29.23 8.74 -15.63
C ARG A 455 27.93 7.95 -15.73
N LYS A 456 28.01 6.65 -16.02
CA LYS A 456 26.85 5.77 -16.14
C LYS A 456 26.33 5.41 -14.76
N LEU A 457 25.07 5.73 -14.49
CA LEU A 457 24.41 5.48 -13.21
C LEU A 457 23.67 4.15 -13.18
N ALA A 458 22.96 3.85 -14.26
CA ALA A 458 22.09 2.70 -14.34
C ALA A 458 21.82 2.30 -15.80
N TYR A 459 21.21 1.13 -15.96
CA TYR A 459 20.58 0.72 -17.19
C TYR A 459 19.30 -0.05 -16.87
N GLY A 460 18.38 -0.10 -17.82
CA GLY A 460 17.12 -0.78 -17.62
C GLY A 460 16.44 -1.17 -18.93
N ASN A 461 15.32 -1.82 -18.82
CA ASN A 461 14.49 -2.11 -19.99
C ASN A 461 13.01 -2.06 -19.65
N ASN A 462 12.21 -1.97 -20.71
CA ASN A 462 10.76 -1.93 -20.63
C ASN A 462 10.18 -2.71 -21.82
N THR A 463 9.35 -3.71 -21.55
CA THR A 463 8.65 -4.50 -22.56
C THR A 463 7.21 -4.03 -22.63
N LEU A 464 6.79 -3.58 -23.79
CA LEU A 464 5.52 -2.94 -24.05
C LEU A 464 4.75 -3.69 -25.13
N ILE A 465 3.43 -3.84 -24.92
CA ILE A 465 2.50 -4.34 -25.92
C ILE A 465 1.53 -3.24 -26.33
N TRP A 466 1.14 -3.23 -27.60
CA TRP A 466 0.09 -2.37 -28.11
C TRP A 466 -1.24 -3.10 -28.05
N ALA A 467 -2.24 -2.46 -27.48
CA ALA A 467 -3.55 -3.06 -27.26
C ALA A 467 -4.68 -2.09 -27.55
N LEU A 468 -5.84 -2.62 -27.93
CA LEU A 468 -7.09 -1.92 -28.09
C LEU A 468 -8.10 -2.38 -27.03
N ARG A 469 -9.05 -1.51 -26.72
CA ARG A 469 -10.22 -1.81 -25.86
C ARG A 469 -11.49 -1.41 -26.58
N ASP A 470 -12.51 -2.23 -26.49
CA ASP A 470 -13.83 -1.89 -27.01
C ASP A 470 -14.48 -0.73 -26.22
N HIS A 471 -14.19 -0.67 -24.89
CA HIS A 471 -14.60 0.41 -23.98
C HIS A 471 -13.64 0.46 -22.77
N GLU A 472 -13.70 1.53 -21.99
CA GLU A 472 -12.74 1.78 -20.87
C GLU A 472 -12.63 0.64 -19.85
N SER A 473 -13.71 -0.08 -19.58
CA SER A 473 -13.73 -1.23 -18.66
C SER A 473 -13.45 -2.57 -19.33
N ALA A 474 -13.31 -2.62 -20.67
CA ALA A 474 -13.03 -3.85 -21.38
C ALA A 474 -11.59 -4.31 -21.15
N LYS A 475 -11.38 -5.62 -21.22
CA LYS A 475 -10.05 -6.21 -21.31
C LYS A 475 -9.31 -5.65 -22.52
N PRO A 476 -8.02 -5.27 -22.39
CA PRO A 476 -7.21 -4.93 -23.55
C PRO A 476 -6.97 -6.19 -24.40
N VAL A 477 -7.01 -6.01 -25.70
CA VAL A 477 -6.69 -7.07 -26.67
C VAL A 477 -5.45 -6.64 -27.45
N ALA A 478 -4.41 -7.46 -27.43
CA ALA A 478 -3.19 -7.20 -28.16
C ALA A 478 -3.48 -7.03 -29.66
N CYS A 479 -2.94 -5.99 -30.25
CA CYS A 479 -3.09 -5.74 -31.67
C CYS A 479 -1.76 -5.30 -32.30
N GLU A 480 -1.70 -5.30 -33.62
CA GLU A 480 -0.50 -4.92 -34.36
C GLU A 480 -0.12 -3.46 -34.05
N LEU A 481 1.17 -3.21 -33.96
CA LEU A 481 1.69 -1.85 -33.76
C LEU A 481 1.15 -0.91 -34.84
N PRO A 482 0.81 0.33 -34.50
CA PRO A 482 0.41 1.34 -35.45
C PRO A 482 1.45 1.49 -36.56
N LYS A 483 0.97 1.64 -37.80
CA LYS A 483 1.84 1.74 -38.96
C LYS A 483 2.91 2.83 -38.82
N ILE A 484 2.56 3.95 -38.23
CA ILE A 484 3.49 5.07 -38.02
C ILE A 484 4.68 4.69 -37.13
N ILE A 485 4.46 3.84 -36.10
CA ILE A 485 5.53 3.29 -35.26
C ILE A 485 6.37 2.28 -36.05
N GLN A 486 5.69 1.39 -36.80
CA GLN A 486 6.39 0.42 -37.65
C GLN A 486 7.26 1.12 -38.71
N ASP A 487 6.71 2.10 -39.43
CA ASP A 487 7.44 2.88 -40.44
C ASP A 487 8.61 3.65 -39.83
N TYR A 488 8.46 4.16 -38.61
CA TYR A 488 9.55 4.80 -37.88
C TYR A 488 10.67 3.81 -37.57
N PHE A 489 10.33 2.63 -37.05
CA PHE A 489 11.32 1.59 -36.75
C PHE A 489 12.02 1.08 -37.99
N HIS A 490 11.29 0.91 -39.10
CA HIS A 490 11.87 0.52 -40.40
C HIS A 490 12.87 1.56 -40.95
N LYS A 491 12.65 2.83 -40.72
CA LYS A 491 13.57 3.90 -41.15
C LYS A 491 14.88 3.95 -40.35
N LEU A 492 14.86 3.39 -39.14
CA LEU A 492 16.07 3.34 -38.28
C LEU A 492 16.96 2.13 -38.62
N LEU A 493 16.42 1.13 -39.29
CA LEU A 493 17.13 -0.10 -39.69
C LEU A 493 17.67 0.02 -41.09
#